data_d471ea04b4d35ed176d6dc496da76636
#
_entry.id   d471ea04b4d35ed176d6dc496da76636
#
_cell.length_a   1.000
_cell.length_b   1.000
_cell.length_c   1.000
_cell.angle_alpha   90.00
_cell.angle_beta   90.00
_cell.angle_gamma   90.00
#
_symmetry.space_group_name_H-M   'P 1'
#
loop_
_entity.id
_entity.type
_entity.pdbx_description
1 polymer ?
#
loop_
_entity_poly.entity_id
_entity_poly.type
_entity_poly.pdbx_seq_one_letter_code
_entity_poly.pdbx_strand_id
1 'polypeptide(L)'
;YLFSRHAPVKVGLPLSLRELAWMGRWLHACRLDTYLANRSHMQRLAFYSRARLHQLTDQLELAYERSPGYLMLLRSEKDQKLAQPGLQVLRDAGVTFHQIDAAAARSIEPALNQDTAFAGAIHLPDDGVGNCRQFALMLRRQAEALGATFKFNTTVARISASPEATVSIANEATPRRFDAIVVCAGLASAALLRPLGVKIPMAAVSGYSISANIREPLNAPRSAVMDERYKVAISRLGLRVRVAGSAEIGGRLDTKRPAALQTLYKVLHDWFPG
;
A
#
# COMPACT_ATOMS: atom_id res chain seq x y z
N TYR A 1 1.57 -2.58 -21.95
CA TYR A 1 1.82 -1.81 -20.71
C TYR A 1 3.13 -2.19 -19.99
N LEU A 2 3.50 -3.47 -19.90
CA LEU A 2 4.69 -3.94 -19.17
C LEU A 2 6.04 -3.46 -19.78
N PHE A 3 6.07 -3.13 -21.05
CA PHE A 3 7.30 -2.75 -21.78
C PHE A 3 7.48 -1.24 -21.99
N SER A 4 6.56 -0.39 -21.49
CA SER A 4 6.73 1.05 -21.59
C SER A 4 7.76 1.58 -20.58
N ARG A 5 8.44 2.71 -20.92
CA ARG A 5 9.40 3.36 -20.02
C ARG A 5 8.79 3.70 -18.64
N HIS A 6 7.51 4.02 -18.62
CA HIS A 6 6.75 4.44 -17.43
C HIS A 6 5.72 3.39 -17.01
N ALA A 7 5.95 2.09 -17.32
CA ALA A 7 5.05 1.04 -16.86
C ALA A 7 4.96 1.03 -15.33
N PRO A 8 3.74 0.98 -14.76
CA PRO A 8 3.55 0.97 -13.31
C PRO A 8 4.06 -0.33 -12.66
N VAL A 9 4.07 -1.42 -13.42
CA VAL A 9 4.62 -2.72 -12.97
C VAL A 9 5.76 -3.11 -13.89
N LYS A 10 6.87 -3.53 -13.32
CA LYS A 10 8.06 -4.00 -14.04
C LYS A 10 8.53 -5.33 -13.48
N VAL A 11 9.12 -6.11 -14.38
CA VAL A 11 9.80 -7.36 -14.00
C VAL A 11 11.30 -7.10 -14.02
N GLY A 12 11.94 -7.31 -12.88
CA GLY A 12 13.39 -7.19 -12.70
C GLY A 12 14.10 -8.52 -13.00
N LEU A 13 15.34 -8.44 -13.50
CA LEU A 13 16.20 -9.60 -13.70
C LEU A 13 17.38 -9.55 -12.70
N PRO A 14 17.89 -10.72 -12.25
CA PRO A 14 17.41 -12.07 -12.56
C PRO A 14 16.12 -12.46 -11.83
N LEU A 15 15.38 -13.41 -12.39
CA LEU A 15 14.23 -14.04 -11.77
C LEU A 15 14.61 -15.44 -11.26
N SER A 16 14.23 -15.74 -10.03
CA SER A 16 14.32 -17.09 -9.47
C SER A 16 13.18 -17.98 -9.97
N LEU A 17 13.36 -19.31 -9.95
CA LEU A 17 12.29 -20.27 -10.26
C LEU A 17 11.07 -20.09 -9.34
N ARG A 18 11.28 -19.66 -8.11
CA ARG A 18 10.21 -19.38 -7.14
C ARG A 18 9.36 -18.16 -7.57
N GLU A 19 10.01 -17.11 -8.06
CA GLU A 19 9.32 -15.92 -8.57
C GLU A 19 8.56 -16.23 -9.85
N LEU A 20 9.14 -17.02 -10.76
CA LEU A 20 8.43 -17.48 -11.96
C LEU A 20 7.19 -18.31 -11.60
N ALA A 21 7.30 -19.24 -10.66
CA ALA A 21 6.16 -20.04 -10.19
C ALA A 21 5.08 -19.16 -9.52
N TRP A 22 5.49 -18.14 -8.76
CA TRP A 22 4.58 -17.15 -8.18
C TRP A 22 3.89 -16.31 -9.25
N MET A 23 4.61 -15.84 -10.25
CA MET A 23 4.05 -15.09 -11.38
C MET A 23 3.02 -15.92 -12.15
N GLY A 24 3.27 -17.21 -12.37
CA GLY A 24 2.30 -18.12 -12.98
C GLY A 24 0.99 -18.21 -12.18
N ARG A 25 1.09 -18.33 -10.85
CA ARG A 25 -0.09 -18.31 -9.95
C ARG A 25 -0.81 -16.96 -9.97
N TRP A 26 -0.06 -15.87 -9.98
CA TRP A 26 -0.62 -14.53 -10.07
C TRP A 26 -1.39 -14.31 -11.37
N LEU A 27 -0.82 -14.74 -12.52
CA LEU A 27 -1.52 -14.67 -13.81
C LEU A 27 -2.80 -15.53 -13.81
N HIS A 28 -2.76 -16.70 -13.20
CA HIS A 28 -3.96 -17.54 -13.03
C HIS A 28 -5.03 -16.85 -12.17
N ALA A 29 -4.62 -16.17 -11.10
CA ALA A 29 -5.52 -15.41 -10.23
C ALA A 29 -6.11 -14.14 -10.90
N CYS A 30 -5.56 -13.70 -12.03
CA CYS A 30 -6.09 -12.61 -12.84
C CYS A 30 -7.30 -13.03 -13.72
N ARG A 31 -7.67 -14.30 -13.78
CA ARG A 31 -8.90 -14.73 -14.44
C ARG A 31 -10.10 -14.14 -13.75
N LEU A 32 -11.08 -13.68 -14.53
CA LEU A 32 -12.17 -12.85 -14.03
C LEU A 32 -12.94 -13.48 -12.87
N ASP A 33 -13.32 -14.73 -13.00
CA ASP A 33 -14.02 -15.51 -11.96
C ASP A 33 -13.22 -15.63 -10.66
N THR A 34 -11.94 -15.98 -10.78
CA THR A 34 -11.01 -16.07 -9.64
C THR A 34 -10.78 -14.69 -9.02
N TYR A 35 -10.60 -13.66 -9.85
CA TYR A 35 -10.43 -12.28 -9.39
C TYR A 35 -11.66 -11.80 -8.59
N LEU A 36 -12.88 -12.00 -9.11
CA LEU A 36 -14.11 -11.57 -8.44
C LEU A 36 -14.31 -12.28 -7.10
N ALA A 37 -14.07 -13.61 -7.05
CA ALA A 37 -14.13 -14.36 -5.80
C ALA A 37 -13.11 -13.86 -4.76
N ASN A 38 -11.84 -13.73 -5.15
CA ASN A 38 -10.78 -13.23 -4.26
C ASN A 38 -11.07 -11.80 -3.81
N ARG A 39 -11.58 -10.94 -4.70
CA ARG A 39 -11.93 -9.57 -4.38
C ARG A 39 -13.03 -9.48 -3.33
N SER A 40 -14.06 -10.32 -3.41
CA SER A 40 -15.11 -10.37 -2.38
C SER A 40 -14.55 -10.61 -0.98
N HIS A 41 -13.61 -11.56 -0.84
CA HIS A 41 -12.94 -11.82 0.43
C HIS A 41 -12.07 -10.63 0.88
N MET A 42 -11.29 -10.06 -0.04
CA MET A 42 -10.45 -8.88 0.25
C MET A 42 -11.28 -7.67 0.65
N GLN A 43 -12.44 -7.45 -0.01
CA GLN A 43 -13.31 -6.32 0.30
C GLN A 43 -13.90 -6.43 1.71
N ARG A 44 -14.35 -7.61 2.13
CA ARG A 44 -14.82 -7.84 3.51
C ARG A 44 -13.74 -7.55 4.53
N LEU A 45 -12.51 -8.02 4.27
CA LEU A 45 -11.37 -7.77 5.15
C LEU A 45 -11.02 -6.27 5.19
N ALA A 46 -11.06 -5.58 4.05
CA ALA A 46 -10.79 -4.15 3.95
C ALA A 46 -11.82 -3.33 4.75
N PHE A 47 -13.10 -3.64 4.62
CA PHE A 47 -14.15 -2.95 5.40
C PHE A 47 -14.01 -3.20 6.90
N TYR A 48 -13.75 -4.44 7.31
CA TYR A 48 -13.47 -4.76 8.71
C TYR A 48 -12.23 -3.99 9.21
N SER A 49 -11.16 -4.00 8.45
CA SER A 49 -9.92 -3.29 8.79
C SER A 49 -10.14 -1.78 8.93
N ARG A 50 -10.90 -1.17 8.01
CA ARG A 50 -11.27 0.26 8.09
C ARG A 50 -12.08 0.57 9.35
N ALA A 51 -13.10 -0.24 9.63
CA ALA A 51 -13.93 -0.05 10.82
C ALA A 51 -13.09 -0.18 12.11
N ARG A 52 -12.20 -1.17 12.19
CA ARG A 52 -11.30 -1.34 13.34
C ARG A 52 -10.28 -0.21 13.46
N LEU A 53 -9.73 0.27 12.33
CA LEU A 53 -8.82 1.40 12.31
C LEU A 53 -9.49 2.66 12.89
N HIS A 54 -10.70 2.99 12.43
CA HIS A 54 -11.44 4.14 12.93
C HIS A 54 -11.77 3.97 14.41
N GLN A 55 -12.30 2.82 14.81
CA GLN A 55 -12.61 2.53 16.21
C GLN A 55 -11.38 2.71 17.13
N LEU A 56 -10.23 2.13 16.77
CA LEU A 56 -9.01 2.27 17.56
C LEU A 56 -8.50 3.72 17.57
N THR A 57 -8.59 4.41 16.45
CA THR A 57 -8.20 5.80 16.33
C THR A 57 -9.00 6.68 17.30
N ASP A 58 -10.32 6.49 17.33
CA ASP A 58 -11.21 7.30 18.16
C ASP A 58 -11.12 6.90 19.64
N GLN A 59 -11.08 5.61 19.95
CA GLN A 59 -10.96 5.12 21.34
C GLN A 59 -9.63 5.47 22.01
N LEU A 60 -8.55 5.52 21.26
CA LEU A 60 -7.19 5.77 21.76
C LEU A 60 -6.68 7.19 21.40
N GLU A 61 -7.54 8.03 20.82
CA GLU A 61 -7.24 9.41 20.42
C GLU A 61 -5.94 9.53 19.60
N LEU A 62 -5.78 8.64 18.58
CA LEU A 62 -4.55 8.55 17.82
C LEU A 62 -4.45 9.66 16.76
N ALA A 63 -3.46 10.54 16.88
CA ALA A 63 -3.17 11.64 15.94
C ALA A 63 -1.96 11.33 15.08
N TYR A 64 -2.15 10.68 13.92
CA TYR A 64 -1.09 10.17 13.04
C TYR A 64 -1.05 10.84 11.66
N GLU A 65 -1.18 12.14 11.57
CA GLU A 65 -1.11 12.92 10.31
C GLU A 65 -2.10 12.35 9.26
N ARG A 66 -3.35 12.09 9.66
CA ARG A 66 -4.39 11.60 8.76
C ARG A 66 -5.11 12.74 8.05
N SER A 67 -5.55 12.49 6.82
CA SER A 67 -6.42 13.39 6.05
C SER A 67 -7.50 12.57 5.34
N PRO A 68 -8.77 13.04 5.33
CA PRO A 68 -9.87 12.37 4.64
C PRO A 68 -9.83 12.66 3.15
N GLY A 69 -10.49 11.78 2.38
CA GLY A 69 -10.64 11.90 0.95
C GLY A 69 -9.47 11.34 0.14
N TYR A 70 -9.81 10.86 -1.05
CA TYR A 70 -8.85 10.36 -2.01
C TYR A 70 -9.31 10.71 -3.42
N LEU A 71 -8.41 11.25 -4.24
CA LEU A 71 -8.73 11.71 -5.57
C LEU A 71 -7.89 10.94 -6.61
N MET A 72 -8.55 10.17 -7.48
CA MET A 72 -7.90 9.45 -8.57
C MET A 72 -8.02 10.28 -9.85
N LEU A 73 -6.93 10.80 -10.36
CA LEU A 73 -6.86 11.68 -11.52
C LEU A 73 -6.75 10.89 -12.81
N LEU A 74 -7.60 11.23 -13.79
CA LEU A 74 -7.72 10.59 -15.09
C LEU A 74 -7.25 11.57 -16.17
N ARG A 75 -6.07 11.31 -16.75
CA ARG A 75 -5.43 12.24 -17.69
C ARG A 75 -6.17 12.39 -19.03
N SER A 76 -6.93 11.38 -19.44
CA SER A 76 -7.63 11.37 -20.72
C SER A 76 -8.96 10.61 -20.65
N GLU A 77 -9.84 10.82 -21.64
CA GLU A 77 -11.06 10.05 -21.81
C GLU A 77 -10.77 8.53 -21.93
N LYS A 78 -9.63 8.17 -22.51
CA LYS A 78 -9.20 6.77 -22.56
C LYS A 78 -8.99 6.20 -21.14
N ASP A 79 -8.39 6.97 -20.24
CA ASP A 79 -8.22 6.55 -18.84
C ASP A 79 -9.57 6.44 -18.13
N GLN A 80 -10.54 7.34 -18.43
CA GLN A 80 -11.91 7.24 -17.92
C GLN A 80 -12.61 5.96 -18.38
N LYS A 81 -12.48 5.61 -19.66
CA LYS A 81 -13.05 4.36 -20.22
C LYS A 81 -12.40 3.13 -19.58
N LEU A 82 -11.09 3.13 -19.39
CA LEU A 82 -10.35 2.04 -18.75
C LEU A 82 -10.70 1.87 -17.27
N ALA A 83 -11.13 2.91 -16.59
CA ALA A 83 -11.54 2.84 -15.19
C ALA A 83 -12.94 2.22 -15.00
N GLN A 84 -13.84 2.25 -16.00
CA GLN A 84 -15.24 1.83 -15.85
C GLN A 84 -15.44 0.42 -15.26
N PRO A 85 -14.72 -0.64 -15.70
CA PRO A 85 -14.87 -1.96 -15.09
C PRO A 85 -14.53 -1.97 -13.59
N GLY A 86 -13.51 -1.20 -13.19
CA GLY A 86 -13.14 -1.04 -11.78
C GLY A 86 -14.20 -0.29 -10.98
N LEU A 87 -14.81 0.74 -11.56
CA LEU A 87 -15.92 1.48 -10.94
C LEU A 87 -17.15 0.61 -10.75
N GLN A 88 -17.44 -0.28 -11.69
CA GLN A 88 -18.54 -1.23 -11.51
C GLN A 88 -18.31 -2.14 -10.30
N VAL A 89 -17.09 -2.65 -10.15
CA VAL A 89 -16.73 -3.46 -8.98
C VAL A 89 -16.84 -2.68 -7.66
N LEU A 90 -16.54 -1.37 -7.66
CA LEU A 90 -16.73 -0.51 -6.48
C LEU A 90 -18.22 -0.33 -6.16
N ARG A 91 -19.08 -0.13 -7.17
CA ARG A 91 -20.55 -0.04 -6.98
C ARG A 91 -21.10 -1.33 -6.38
N ASP A 92 -20.73 -2.47 -6.96
CA ASP A 92 -21.18 -3.80 -6.50
C ASP A 92 -20.73 -4.09 -5.06
N ALA A 93 -19.62 -3.50 -4.64
CA ALA A 93 -19.09 -3.60 -3.28
C ALA A 93 -19.66 -2.53 -2.32
N GLY A 94 -20.56 -1.65 -2.76
CA GLY A 94 -21.12 -0.59 -1.92
C GLY A 94 -20.13 0.50 -1.51
N VAL A 95 -19.08 0.73 -2.31
CA VAL A 95 -18.09 1.81 -2.06
C VAL A 95 -18.64 3.12 -2.60
N THR A 96 -18.66 4.15 -1.76
CA THR A 96 -19.03 5.51 -2.17
C THR A 96 -17.94 6.13 -3.04
N PHE A 97 -18.30 6.57 -4.24
CA PHE A 97 -17.41 7.36 -5.11
C PHE A 97 -18.20 8.27 -6.04
N HIS A 98 -17.54 9.33 -6.50
CA HIS A 98 -18.11 10.28 -7.45
C HIS A 98 -17.17 10.44 -8.66
N GLN A 99 -17.73 10.33 -9.86
CA GLN A 99 -17.03 10.73 -11.09
C GLN A 99 -17.24 12.21 -11.27
N ILE A 100 -16.17 12.98 -11.34
CA ILE A 100 -16.19 14.45 -11.38
C ILE A 100 -15.31 14.97 -12.53
N ASP A 101 -15.61 16.15 -13.00
CA ASP A 101 -14.81 16.85 -14.00
C ASP A 101 -13.55 17.50 -13.40
N ALA A 102 -12.73 18.09 -14.24
CA ALA A 102 -11.48 18.72 -13.83
C ALA A 102 -11.71 19.95 -12.94
N ALA A 103 -12.81 20.70 -13.12
CA ALA A 103 -13.12 21.88 -12.32
C ALA A 103 -13.51 21.49 -10.90
N ALA A 104 -14.40 20.49 -10.76
CA ALA A 104 -14.77 19.95 -9.46
C ALA A 104 -13.56 19.30 -8.74
N ALA A 105 -12.67 18.61 -9.48
CA ALA A 105 -11.45 18.05 -8.90
C ALA A 105 -10.52 19.14 -8.34
N ARG A 106 -10.36 20.28 -9.04
CA ARG A 106 -9.60 21.43 -8.54
C ARG A 106 -10.28 22.13 -7.38
N SER A 107 -11.59 22.08 -7.27
CA SER A 107 -12.29 22.61 -6.09
C SER A 107 -11.99 21.78 -4.84
N ILE A 108 -11.81 20.46 -4.98
CA ILE A 108 -11.42 19.56 -3.90
C ILE A 108 -9.93 19.73 -3.55
N GLU A 109 -9.07 19.76 -4.58
CA GLU A 109 -7.62 19.91 -4.47
C GLU A 109 -7.15 21.18 -5.22
N PRO A 110 -7.23 22.37 -4.60
CA PRO A 110 -6.93 23.64 -5.27
C PRO A 110 -5.47 23.81 -5.69
N ALA A 111 -4.56 23.08 -5.05
CA ALA A 111 -3.13 23.08 -5.39
C ALA A 111 -2.80 22.31 -6.68
N LEU A 112 -3.77 21.62 -7.30
CA LEU A 112 -3.56 20.98 -8.58
C LEU A 112 -3.15 21.99 -9.65
N ASN A 113 -2.08 21.68 -10.37
CA ASN A 113 -1.54 22.51 -11.45
C ASN A 113 -2.64 22.89 -12.46
N GLN A 114 -2.82 24.20 -12.64
CA GLN A 114 -3.83 24.76 -13.54
C GLN A 114 -3.50 24.49 -15.01
N ASP A 115 -2.20 24.39 -15.36
CA ASP A 115 -1.72 24.16 -16.72
C ASP A 115 -1.81 22.70 -17.16
N THR A 116 -1.96 21.77 -16.22
CA THR A 116 -2.08 20.34 -16.55
C THR A 116 -3.51 20.01 -16.95
N ALA A 117 -3.72 19.77 -18.24
CA ALA A 117 -5.02 19.29 -18.74
C ALA A 117 -5.25 17.84 -18.33
N PHE A 118 -6.47 17.53 -17.86
CA PHE A 118 -6.93 16.18 -17.57
C PHE A 118 -8.45 16.05 -17.75
N ALA A 119 -8.92 14.83 -17.98
CA ALA A 119 -10.31 14.59 -18.37
C ALA A 119 -11.30 14.60 -17.19
N GLY A 120 -10.80 14.40 -15.96
CA GLY A 120 -11.61 14.35 -14.75
C GLY A 120 -10.98 13.46 -13.67
N ALA A 121 -11.75 13.17 -12.64
CA ALA A 121 -11.28 12.39 -11.51
C ALA A 121 -12.37 11.48 -10.94
N ILE A 122 -11.94 10.52 -10.12
CA ILE A 122 -12.80 9.73 -9.25
C ILE A 122 -12.49 10.15 -7.82
N HIS A 123 -13.49 10.70 -7.15
CA HIS A 123 -13.41 11.11 -5.75
C HIS A 123 -13.98 10.01 -4.86
N LEU A 124 -13.19 9.56 -3.88
CA LEU A 124 -13.59 8.60 -2.85
C LEU A 124 -13.57 9.34 -1.50
N PRO A 125 -14.71 9.89 -1.07
CA PRO A 125 -14.78 10.74 0.12
C PRO A 125 -14.51 9.97 1.43
N ASP A 126 -14.86 8.68 1.47
CA ASP A 126 -14.72 7.82 2.65
C ASP A 126 -13.32 7.18 2.78
N ASP A 127 -12.48 7.32 1.76
CA ASP A 127 -11.08 6.92 1.81
C ASP A 127 -10.23 8.03 2.44
N GLY A 128 -8.99 7.73 2.72
CA GLY A 128 -8.07 8.71 3.30
C GLY A 128 -6.64 8.22 3.35
N VAL A 129 -5.78 9.07 3.86
CA VAL A 129 -4.37 8.75 4.08
C VAL A 129 -3.99 9.00 5.52
N GLY A 130 -2.91 8.35 5.96
CA GLY A 130 -2.34 8.56 7.28
C GLY A 130 -0.91 8.07 7.36
N ASN A 131 -0.18 8.57 8.32
CA ASN A 131 1.20 8.17 8.57
C ASN A 131 1.24 6.82 9.31
N CYS A 132 1.37 5.73 8.55
CA CYS A 132 1.39 4.37 9.09
C CYS A 132 2.50 4.14 10.14
N ARG A 133 3.64 4.83 10.02
CA ARG A 133 4.72 4.73 11.01
C ARG A 133 4.32 5.37 12.34
N GLN A 134 3.72 6.55 12.31
CA GLN A 134 3.23 7.21 13.53
C GLN A 134 2.13 6.36 14.18
N PHE A 135 1.15 5.90 13.39
CA PHE A 135 0.10 5.00 13.88
C PHE A 135 0.68 3.77 14.59
N ALA A 136 1.63 3.07 13.96
CA ALA A 136 2.25 1.89 14.56
C ALA A 136 3.01 2.21 15.86
N LEU A 137 3.72 3.35 15.94
CA LEU A 137 4.43 3.77 17.14
C LEU A 137 3.47 4.15 18.27
N MET A 138 2.37 4.81 17.95
CA MET A 138 1.34 5.17 18.94
C MET A 138 0.63 3.93 19.45
N LEU A 139 0.24 3.02 18.56
CA LEU A 139 -0.38 1.75 18.93
C LEU A 139 0.54 0.89 19.80
N ARG A 140 1.85 0.89 19.49
CA ARG A 140 2.85 0.21 20.34
C ARG A 140 2.84 0.77 21.76
N ARG A 141 2.85 2.11 21.93
CA ARG A 141 2.82 2.72 23.27
C ARG A 141 1.58 2.33 24.06
N GLN A 142 0.42 2.26 23.39
CA GLN A 142 -0.81 1.79 24.02
C GLN A 142 -0.72 0.32 24.45
N ALA A 143 -0.15 -0.53 23.59
CA ALA A 143 0.06 -1.94 23.91
C ALA A 143 1.04 -2.11 25.08
N GLU A 144 2.15 -1.35 25.12
CA GLU A 144 3.11 -1.33 26.26
C GLU A 144 2.42 -0.91 27.56
N ALA A 145 1.55 0.11 27.53
CA ALA A 145 0.77 0.54 28.70
C ALA A 145 -0.21 -0.53 29.19
N LEU A 146 -0.66 -1.43 28.30
CA LEU A 146 -1.49 -2.59 28.64
C LEU A 146 -0.65 -3.85 29.02
N GLY A 147 0.65 -3.72 29.18
CA GLY A 147 1.55 -4.81 29.60
C GLY A 147 2.19 -5.64 28.48
N ALA A 148 2.01 -5.26 27.21
CA ALA A 148 2.70 -5.95 26.12
C ALA A 148 4.21 -5.69 26.16
N THR A 149 5.01 -6.74 25.97
CA THR A 149 6.47 -6.64 25.92
C THR A 149 6.96 -6.72 24.49
N PHE A 150 7.80 -5.78 24.07
CA PHE A 150 8.43 -5.75 22.76
C PHE A 150 9.91 -6.12 22.85
N LYS A 151 10.35 -7.07 22.02
CA LYS A 151 11.74 -7.50 21.91
C LYS A 151 12.28 -7.09 20.54
N PHE A 152 12.91 -5.91 20.47
CA PHE A 152 13.59 -5.45 19.26
C PHE A 152 14.98 -6.07 19.14
N ASN A 153 15.58 -5.98 17.94
CA ASN A 153 16.89 -6.57 17.63
C ASN A 153 16.95 -8.08 17.95
N THR A 154 15.80 -8.75 17.84
CA THR A 154 15.64 -10.15 18.19
C THR A 154 15.20 -10.92 16.97
N THR A 155 16.01 -11.86 16.51
CA THR A 155 15.73 -12.69 15.33
C THR A 155 15.09 -13.99 15.76
N VAL A 156 13.87 -14.25 15.32
CA VAL A 156 13.21 -15.55 15.46
C VAL A 156 13.76 -16.49 14.40
N ALA A 157 14.46 -17.53 14.84
CA ALA A 157 15.06 -18.53 13.96
C ALA A 157 14.05 -19.64 13.56
N ARG A 158 13.19 -20.05 14.51
CA ARG A 158 12.25 -21.16 14.34
C ARG A 158 11.03 -20.99 15.23
N ILE A 159 9.91 -21.53 14.80
CA ILE A 159 8.71 -21.72 15.62
C ILE A 159 8.30 -23.19 15.60
N SER A 160 7.67 -23.66 16.67
CA SER A 160 7.05 -24.98 16.76
C SER A 160 5.63 -24.84 17.30
N ALA A 161 4.73 -25.71 16.87
CA ALA A 161 3.34 -25.73 17.32
C ALA A 161 2.99 -27.02 18.10
N SER A 162 3.89 -28.01 18.09
CA SER A 162 3.66 -29.31 18.75
C SER A 162 4.98 -29.86 19.33
N PRO A 163 4.94 -30.46 20.51
CA PRO A 163 3.81 -30.62 21.44
C PRO A 163 3.37 -29.31 22.12
N GLU A 164 4.20 -28.29 22.11
CA GLU A 164 3.96 -26.97 22.68
C GLU A 164 4.32 -25.86 21.72
N ALA A 165 3.64 -24.71 21.84
CA ALA A 165 3.98 -23.53 21.05
C ALA A 165 5.30 -22.93 21.58
N THR A 166 6.36 -23.01 20.77
CA THR A 166 7.67 -22.50 21.13
C THR A 166 8.28 -21.62 20.06
N VAL A 167 9.08 -20.65 20.51
CA VAL A 167 9.86 -19.74 19.66
C VAL A 167 11.34 -19.89 19.99
N SER A 168 12.14 -20.28 19.00
CA SER A 168 13.60 -20.31 19.10
C SER A 168 14.14 -18.96 18.59
N ILE A 169 14.90 -18.29 19.42
CA ILE A 169 15.56 -17.03 19.12
C ILE A 169 17.01 -17.30 18.73
N ALA A 170 17.51 -16.65 17.71
CA ALA A 170 18.91 -16.76 17.32
C ALA A 170 19.82 -16.36 18.49
N ASN A 171 20.87 -17.15 18.71
CA ASN A 171 21.82 -16.99 19.80
C ASN A 171 21.26 -17.23 21.22
N GLU A 172 20.07 -17.77 21.37
CA GLU A 172 19.54 -18.30 22.63
C GLU A 172 19.54 -19.85 22.60
N ALA A 173 20.04 -20.49 23.67
CA ALA A 173 20.13 -21.94 23.72
C ALA A 173 18.75 -22.61 23.94
N THR A 174 17.85 -21.95 24.66
CA THR A 174 16.56 -22.52 25.08
C THR A 174 15.40 -21.85 24.37
N PRO A 175 14.53 -22.62 23.69
CA PRO A 175 13.30 -22.08 23.13
C PRO A 175 12.37 -21.54 24.21
N ARG A 176 11.68 -20.46 23.92
CA ARG A 176 10.67 -19.85 24.81
C ARG A 176 9.30 -20.45 24.51
N ARG A 177 8.53 -20.74 25.56
CA ARG A 177 7.16 -21.30 25.48
C ARG A 177 6.13 -20.17 25.52
N PHE A 178 5.05 -20.38 24.81
CA PHE A 178 3.89 -19.48 24.74
C PHE A 178 2.61 -20.29 24.63
N ASP A 179 1.48 -19.71 25.01
CA ASP A 179 0.17 -20.33 24.85
C ASP A 179 -0.28 -20.37 23.38
N ALA A 180 0.12 -19.34 22.60
CA ALA A 180 -0.16 -19.23 21.17
C ALA A 180 0.90 -18.36 20.48
N ILE A 181 1.06 -18.57 19.16
CA ILE A 181 1.98 -17.80 18.31
C ILE A 181 1.20 -17.21 17.14
N VAL A 182 1.27 -15.89 16.96
CA VAL A 182 0.75 -15.19 15.78
C VAL A 182 1.93 -14.75 14.91
N VAL A 183 2.00 -15.24 13.67
CA VAL A 183 3.10 -14.95 12.76
C VAL A 183 2.77 -13.75 11.89
N CYS A 184 3.40 -12.60 12.17
CA CYS A 184 3.24 -11.33 11.44
C CYS A 184 4.58 -10.87 10.84
N ALA A 185 5.38 -11.80 10.30
CA ALA A 185 6.76 -11.54 9.86
C ALA A 185 6.88 -11.11 8.37
N GLY A 186 5.79 -10.68 7.73
CA GLY A 186 5.79 -10.29 6.32
C GLY A 186 6.35 -11.41 5.44
N LEU A 187 7.31 -11.11 4.57
CA LEU A 187 7.93 -12.11 3.66
C LEU A 187 8.62 -13.26 4.40
N ALA A 188 9.14 -13.02 5.61
CA ALA A 188 9.77 -14.06 6.41
C ALA A 188 8.78 -15.09 6.96
N SER A 189 7.48 -14.78 7.02
CA SER A 189 6.43 -15.71 7.45
C SER A 189 6.44 -17.01 6.66
N ALA A 190 6.69 -16.95 5.35
CA ALA A 190 6.75 -18.13 4.50
C ALA A 190 7.88 -19.11 4.88
N ALA A 191 9.03 -18.58 5.34
CA ALA A 191 10.16 -19.39 5.79
C ALA A 191 9.88 -20.01 7.17
N LEU A 192 9.31 -19.25 8.10
CA LEU A 192 8.96 -19.71 9.45
C LEU A 192 7.87 -20.79 9.45
N LEU A 193 6.89 -20.68 8.55
CA LEU A 193 5.73 -21.58 8.49
C LEU A 193 5.97 -22.85 7.67
N ARG A 194 6.93 -22.83 6.74
CA ARG A 194 7.21 -24.01 5.87
C ARG A 194 7.58 -25.28 6.64
N PRO A 195 8.41 -25.25 7.71
CA PRO A 195 8.71 -26.45 8.50
C PRO A 195 7.47 -27.06 9.18
N LEU A 196 6.43 -26.26 9.39
CA LEU A 196 5.15 -26.69 9.96
C LEU A 196 4.17 -27.22 8.89
N GLY A 197 4.60 -27.38 7.63
CA GLY A 197 3.77 -27.86 6.52
C GLY A 197 2.90 -26.75 5.88
N VAL A 198 2.90 -25.53 6.39
CA VAL A 198 2.11 -24.42 5.86
C VAL A 198 2.87 -23.71 4.73
N LYS A 199 2.31 -23.73 3.52
CA LYS A 199 2.88 -23.12 2.32
C LYS A 199 2.12 -21.86 1.95
N ILE A 200 2.75 -20.68 2.08
CA ILE A 200 2.16 -19.39 1.71
C ILE A 200 2.79 -18.92 0.38
N PRO A 201 1.98 -18.63 -0.66
CA PRO A 201 2.48 -18.15 -1.95
C PRO A 201 2.80 -16.63 -1.88
N MET A 202 3.90 -16.26 -1.28
CA MET A 202 4.37 -14.87 -1.16
C MET A 202 5.58 -14.61 -2.04
N ALA A 203 5.61 -13.43 -2.66
CA ALA A 203 6.77 -12.87 -3.35
C ALA A 203 6.98 -11.43 -2.94
N ALA A 204 8.23 -10.96 -3.01
CA ALA A 204 8.57 -9.58 -2.79
C ALA A 204 8.14 -8.73 -4.00
N VAL A 205 7.48 -7.62 -3.72
CA VAL A 205 7.23 -6.57 -4.70
C VAL A 205 7.85 -5.29 -4.14
N SER A 206 8.84 -4.76 -4.85
CA SER A 206 9.53 -3.53 -4.47
C SER A 206 8.83 -2.32 -5.07
N GLY A 207 8.83 -1.20 -4.36
CA GLY A 207 8.33 0.08 -4.84
C GLY A 207 9.30 1.20 -4.52
N TYR A 208 9.04 2.37 -5.08
CA TYR A 208 9.85 3.56 -4.88
C TYR A 208 9.02 4.66 -4.24
N SER A 209 9.64 5.44 -3.38
CA SER A 209 9.03 6.65 -2.85
C SER A 209 10.06 7.74 -2.64
N ILE A 210 9.62 8.98 -2.81
CA ILE A 210 10.34 10.19 -2.43
C ILE A 210 9.50 10.94 -1.41
N SER A 211 10.16 11.72 -0.57
CA SER A 211 9.48 12.63 0.37
C SER A 211 10.18 13.97 0.33
N ALA A 212 9.39 15.04 0.32
CA ALA A 212 9.85 16.41 0.37
C ALA A 212 9.10 17.19 1.46
N ASN A 213 9.77 18.14 2.07
CA ASN A 213 9.12 19.08 2.98
C ASN A 213 8.25 20.06 2.17
N ILE A 214 7.07 20.36 2.69
CA ILE A 214 6.20 21.39 2.15
C ILE A 214 6.77 22.75 2.54
N ARG A 215 7.08 23.59 1.55
CA ARG A 215 7.52 24.96 1.75
C ARG A 215 6.34 25.92 1.91
N GLU A 216 5.37 25.77 1.00
CA GLU A 216 4.14 26.54 0.97
C GLU A 216 2.95 25.59 1.06
N PRO A 217 2.19 25.61 2.18
CA PRO A 217 1.06 24.69 2.39
C PRO A 217 -0.03 24.76 1.32
N LEU A 218 -0.21 25.90 0.67
CA LEU A 218 -1.21 26.09 -0.38
C LEU A 218 -0.82 25.43 -1.71
N ASN A 219 0.46 25.13 -1.92
CA ASN A 219 0.98 24.46 -3.11
C ASN A 219 1.05 22.94 -2.96
N ALA A 220 0.63 22.42 -1.81
CA ALA A 220 0.66 20.98 -1.50
C ALA A 220 -0.75 20.38 -1.51
N PRO A 221 -0.89 19.05 -1.75
CA PRO A 221 -2.20 18.42 -1.67
C PRO A 221 -2.83 18.59 -0.27
N ARG A 222 -4.15 18.63 -0.22
CA ARG A 222 -4.90 18.62 1.05
C ARG A 222 -4.94 17.22 1.67
N SER A 223 -5.03 16.19 0.83
CA SER A 223 -5.10 14.79 1.25
C SER A 223 -4.21 13.92 0.38
N ALA A 224 -4.79 13.04 -0.42
CA ALA A 224 -4.08 12.19 -1.37
C ALA A 224 -4.67 12.25 -2.76
N VAL A 225 -3.79 12.26 -3.72
CA VAL A 225 -4.10 12.18 -5.15
C VAL A 225 -3.36 10.99 -5.74
N MET A 226 -4.01 10.27 -6.66
CA MET A 226 -3.34 9.26 -7.46
C MET A 226 -3.43 9.62 -8.94
N ASP A 227 -2.31 9.60 -9.62
CA ASP A 227 -2.27 9.57 -11.07
C ASP A 227 -2.56 8.14 -11.55
N GLU A 228 -3.75 7.93 -12.10
CA GLU A 228 -4.20 6.59 -12.48
C GLU A 228 -3.36 5.97 -13.60
N ARG A 229 -2.85 6.80 -14.53
CA ARG A 229 -2.04 6.34 -15.65
C ARG A 229 -0.68 5.81 -15.21
N TYR A 230 -0.02 6.51 -14.29
CA TYR A 230 1.31 6.14 -13.79
C TYR A 230 1.25 5.30 -12.52
N LYS A 231 0.06 5.15 -11.90
CA LYS A 231 -0.13 4.50 -10.59
C LYS A 231 0.83 5.08 -9.54
N VAL A 232 0.89 6.40 -9.51
CA VAL A 232 1.71 7.17 -8.58
C VAL A 232 0.80 7.93 -7.64
N ALA A 233 0.92 7.66 -6.36
CA ALA A 233 0.20 8.36 -5.31
C ALA A 233 1.04 9.51 -4.74
N ILE A 234 0.41 10.67 -4.56
CA ILE A 234 0.97 11.86 -3.91
C ILE A 234 0.14 12.10 -2.65
N SER A 235 0.74 12.00 -1.48
CA SER A 235 0.04 12.09 -0.21
C SER A 235 0.66 13.14 0.69
N ARG A 236 -0.19 13.94 1.33
CA ARG A 236 0.24 14.83 2.40
C ARG A 236 0.32 14.07 3.72
N LEU A 237 1.44 14.19 4.41
CA LEU A 237 1.68 13.64 5.75
C LEU A 237 2.22 14.79 6.63
N GLY A 238 1.31 15.51 7.29
CA GLY A 238 1.64 16.71 8.05
C GLY A 238 2.28 17.79 7.17
N LEU A 239 3.55 18.09 7.44
CA LEU A 239 4.35 19.07 6.69
C LEU A 239 5.23 18.45 5.58
N ARG A 240 4.92 17.24 5.15
CA ARG A 240 5.63 16.54 4.08
C ARG A 240 4.68 16.04 3.01
N VAL A 241 5.17 16.04 1.78
CA VAL A 241 4.57 15.31 0.67
C VAL A 241 5.36 14.02 0.46
N ARG A 242 4.66 12.90 0.36
CA ARG A 242 5.21 11.62 -0.07
C ARG A 242 4.66 11.25 -1.43
N VAL A 243 5.55 10.98 -2.37
CA VAL A 243 5.20 10.48 -3.70
C VAL A 243 5.68 9.04 -3.81
N ALA A 244 4.78 8.14 -4.10
CA ALA A 244 5.08 6.71 -4.13
C ALA A 244 4.45 6.04 -5.36
N GLY A 245 5.18 5.11 -5.95
CA GLY A 245 4.71 4.38 -7.12
C GLY A 245 5.73 3.37 -7.61
N SER A 246 5.45 2.83 -8.79
CA SER A 246 6.17 1.71 -9.39
C SER A 246 6.11 0.43 -8.56
N ALA A 247 5.86 -0.67 -9.20
CA ALA A 247 5.93 -2.00 -8.60
C ALA A 247 6.94 -2.83 -9.39
N GLU A 248 7.91 -3.42 -8.70
CA GLU A 248 8.93 -4.26 -9.32
C GLU A 248 8.90 -5.65 -8.72
N ILE A 249 8.75 -6.66 -9.57
CA ILE A 249 8.76 -8.08 -9.20
C ILE A 249 10.11 -8.66 -9.61
N GLY A 250 10.81 -9.32 -8.68
CA GLY A 250 12.16 -9.85 -8.93
C GLY A 250 13.23 -8.76 -8.97
N GLY A 251 14.39 -9.09 -9.58
CA GLY A 251 15.54 -8.21 -9.61
C GLY A 251 16.32 -8.18 -8.30
N ARG A 252 17.30 -7.31 -8.22
CA ARG A 252 18.15 -7.13 -7.04
C ARG A 252 17.57 -6.05 -6.13
N LEU A 253 17.33 -6.36 -4.86
CA LEU A 253 16.75 -5.45 -3.88
C LEU A 253 17.66 -4.26 -3.53
N ASP A 254 18.95 -4.39 -3.76
CA ASP A 254 19.97 -3.35 -3.53
C ASP A 254 20.14 -2.37 -4.69
N THR A 255 19.50 -2.62 -5.82
CA THR A 255 19.65 -1.80 -7.03
C THR A 255 18.48 -0.85 -7.21
N LYS A 256 18.76 0.45 -7.13
CA LYS A 256 17.76 1.50 -7.42
C LYS A 256 17.69 1.76 -8.92
N ARG A 257 16.48 1.89 -9.46
CA ARG A 257 16.24 2.25 -10.87
C ARG A 257 16.00 3.76 -11.00
N PRO A 258 16.90 4.52 -11.63
CA PRO A 258 16.73 5.97 -11.81
C PRO A 258 15.44 6.34 -12.56
N ALA A 259 15.04 5.54 -13.56
CA ALA A 259 13.82 5.77 -14.33
C ALA A 259 12.53 5.71 -13.48
N ALA A 260 12.50 4.90 -12.42
CA ALA A 260 11.36 4.88 -11.50
C ALA A 260 11.27 6.18 -10.71
N LEU A 261 12.40 6.67 -10.18
CA LEU A 261 12.46 7.95 -9.48
C LEU A 261 12.09 9.12 -10.40
N GLN A 262 12.61 9.14 -11.64
CA GLN A 262 12.25 10.15 -12.65
C GLN A 262 10.74 10.19 -12.90
N THR A 263 10.06 9.03 -12.91
CA THR A 263 8.60 8.98 -13.05
C THR A 263 7.90 9.62 -11.85
N LEU A 264 8.39 9.40 -10.62
CA LEU A 264 7.82 10.03 -9.43
C LEU A 264 7.98 11.55 -9.46
N TYR A 265 9.17 12.04 -9.81
CA TYR A 265 9.43 13.49 -9.96
C TYR A 265 8.59 14.12 -11.07
N LYS A 266 8.49 13.44 -12.22
CA LYS A 266 7.63 13.89 -13.33
C LYS A 266 6.18 14.05 -12.85
N VAL A 267 5.61 13.04 -12.21
CA VAL A 267 4.21 13.06 -11.77
C VAL A 267 3.99 14.11 -10.69
N LEU A 268 4.94 14.27 -9.76
CA LEU A 268 4.88 15.33 -8.77
C LEU A 268 4.85 16.71 -9.45
N HIS A 269 5.76 16.96 -10.38
CA HIS A 269 5.85 18.23 -11.10
C HIS A 269 4.62 18.48 -11.99
N ASP A 270 4.08 17.46 -12.65
CA ASP A 270 2.86 17.61 -13.46
C ASP A 270 1.69 18.11 -12.61
N TRP A 271 1.52 17.60 -11.37
CA TRP A 271 0.35 17.90 -10.54
C TRP A 271 0.58 18.99 -9.50
N PHE A 272 1.80 19.14 -8.98
CA PHE A 272 2.17 20.08 -7.92
C PHE A 272 3.56 20.65 -8.20
N PRO A 273 3.66 21.63 -9.12
CA PRO A 273 4.95 22.19 -9.55
C PRO A 273 5.57 23.15 -8.54
N GLY A 274 4.81 23.67 -7.55
CA GLY A 274 5.21 24.70 -6.60
C GLY A 274 5.94 24.23 -5.35
#